data_f086e22873968935140f4a41e8f9bd68
#
_entry.id   f086e22873968935140f4a41e8f9bd68
#
_cell.length_a   1.000
_cell.length_b   1.000
_cell.length_c   1.000
_cell.angle_alpha   90.00
_cell.angle_beta   90.00
_cell.angle_gamma   90.00
#
_symmetry.space_group_name_H-M   'P 1'
#
loop_
_entity.id
_entity.type
_entity.pdbx_description
1 polymer ?
#
loop_
_entity_poly.entity_id
_entity_poly.type
_entity_poly.pdbx_seq_one_letter_code
_entity_poly.pdbx_strand_id
1 'polypeptide(L)'
;MTVSYEKFHLKEVINASGKMTILGVSKVSEKVLEAQRFGGEHFFEMSELVKETGSYLAGLLQVEDTQIVSSASAGIAQSVAGIIGQGSAYHVYHPYTKKITKREIILPKGHNVDYGTPVEVMVEQGGGQVVEAGYANMCTPDHLEMMITEETAAILYIKSHHTVQKSMLSVQEAAAVAHQHDLPLIVDAAAEEDLFTYSQLGADLVIYSGAKAIEGPSAGLVIGKKTYVEWVRLQSKGIGR
;
A
#
# COMPACT_ATOMS: atom_id res chain seq x y z
N MET A 1 -3.83 14.74 -34.92
CA MET A 1 -2.38 14.46 -34.81
C MET A 1 -2.20 13.14 -34.11
N THR A 2 -1.51 12.19 -34.71
CA THR A 2 -1.24 10.87 -34.11
C THR A 2 -0.23 11.01 -32.99
N VAL A 3 -0.47 10.35 -31.84
CA VAL A 3 0.50 10.26 -30.75
C VAL A 3 1.63 9.30 -31.18
N SER A 4 2.89 9.71 -31.04
CA SER A 4 4.04 8.88 -31.40
C SER A 4 5.26 9.23 -30.54
N TYR A 5 6.24 8.33 -30.49
CA TYR A 5 7.53 8.59 -29.85
C TYR A 5 8.24 9.80 -30.46
N GLU A 6 8.22 9.92 -31.78
CA GLU A 6 8.86 11.01 -32.54
C GLU A 6 8.28 12.37 -32.14
N LYS A 7 6.95 12.48 -31.99
CA LYS A 7 6.27 13.72 -31.56
C LYS A 7 6.81 14.28 -30.26
N PHE A 8 7.21 13.42 -29.35
CA PHE A 8 7.69 13.80 -28.02
C PHE A 8 9.20 13.60 -27.85
N HIS A 9 9.93 13.32 -28.94
CA HIS A 9 11.38 13.05 -28.92
C HIS A 9 11.78 11.94 -27.94
N LEU A 10 10.94 10.92 -27.80
CA LEU A 10 11.17 9.77 -26.94
C LEU A 10 11.86 8.64 -27.69
N LYS A 11 12.69 7.88 -26.99
CA LYS A 11 13.27 6.64 -27.53
C LYS A 11 12.24 5.52 -27.41
N GLU A 12 12.11 4.72 -28.46
CA GLU A 12 11.39 3.46 -28.35
C GLU A 12 12.20 2.48 -27.50
N VAL A 13 11.52 1.79 -26.57
CA VAL A 13 12.14 0.84 -25.65
C VAL A 13 11.57 -0.56 -25.89
N ILE A 14 12.45 -1.52 -26.14
CA ILE A 14 12.14 -2.94 -26.10
C ILE A 14 12.46 -3.43 -24.70
N ASN A 15 11.41 -3.63 -23.89
CA ASN A 15 11.57 -4.07 -22.50
C ASN A 15 11.74 -5.60 -22.44
N ALA A 16 12.92 -6.06 -22.04
CA ALA A 16 13.23 -7.45 -21.74
C ALA A 16 13.53 -7.69 -20.24
N SER A 17 13.31 -6.68 -19.38
CA SER A 17 13.63 -6.72 -17.96
C SER A 17 12.43 -7.02 -17.05
N GLY A 18 11.24 -7.26 -17.62
CA GLY A 18 10.02 -7.50 -16.85
C GLY A 18 9.39 -6.21 -16.30
N LYS A 19 8.72 -6.31 -15.17
CA LYS A 19 7.90 -5.25 -14.56
C LYS A 19 8.75 -4.20 -13.82
N MET A 20 9.44 -3.36 -14.56
CA MET A 20 10.34 -2.32 -14.03
C MET A 20 9.64 -0.96 -13.98
N THR A 21 9.63 -0.32 -12.82
CA THR A 21 9.00 0.99 -12.59
C THR A 21 9.54 2.06 -13.55
N ILE A 22 10.86 2.09 -13.77
CA ILE A 22 11.51 3.04 -14.68
C ILE A 22 11.10 2.90 -16.17
N LEU A 23 10.48 1.78 -16.52
CA LEU A 23 10.00 1.49 -17.88
C LEU A 23 8.47 1.54 -17.98
N GLY A 24 7.78 2.05 -16.96
CA GLY A 24 6.33 2.14 -16.92
C GLY A 24 5.62 0.84 -16.51
N VAL A 25 6.37 -0.11 -15.94
CA VAL A 25 5.93 -1.39 -15.37
C VAL A 25 5.36 -2.35 -16.41
N SER A 26 4.12 -2.16 -16.85
CA SER A 26 3.41 -3.08 -17.78
C SER A 26 2.78 -2.31 -18.93
N LYS A 27 2.74 -2.95 -20.10
CA LYS A 27 1.83 -2.57 -21.18
C LYS A 27 0.46 -3.16 -20.85
N VAL A 28 -0.56 -2.32 -20.85
CA VAL A 28 -1.92 -2.76 -20.58
C VAL A 28 -2.54 -3.49 -21.77
N SER A 29 -3.45 -4.42 -21.51
CA SER A 29 -4.17 -5.17 -22.54
C SER A 29 -5.22 -4.31 -23.25
N GLU A 30 -5.70 -4.76 -24.43
CA GLU A 30 -6.76 -4.06 -25.17
C GLU A 30 -8.04 -3.91 -24.32
N LYS A 31 -8.41 -4.91 -23.50
CA LYS A 31 -9.55 -4.82 -22.59
C LYS A 31 -9.38 -3.68 -21.57
N VAL A 32 -8.18 -3.48 -21.07
CA VAL A 32 -7.88 -2.38 -20.14
C VAL A 32 -7.95 -1.04 -20.87
N LEU A 33 -7.45 -0.94 -22.11
CA LEU A 33 -7.57 0.26 -22.92
C LEU A 33 -9.01 0.62 -23.24
N GLU A 34 -9.87 -0.35 -23.53
CA GLU A 34 -11.31 -0.15 -23.71
C GLU A 34 -11.97 0.40 -22.43
N ALA A 35 -11.63 -0.17 -21.27
CA ALA A 35 -12.15 0.32 -20.00
C ALA A 35 -11.67 1.75 -19.69
N GLN A 36 -10.40 2.06 -19.97
CA GLN A 36 -9.87 3.42 -19.80
C GLN A 36 -10.57 4.42 -20.74
N ARG A 37 -10.84 4.01 -21.99
CA ARG A 37 -11.59 4.82 -22.96
C ARG A 37 -13.00 5.09 -22.43
N PHE A 38 -13.71 4.03 -22.00
CA PHE A 38 -15.04 4.18 -21.42
C PHE A 38 -15.04 5.16 -20.24
N GLY A 39 -14.09 5.02 -19.31
CA GLY A 39 -13.94 5.93 -18.18
C GLY A 39 -13.65 7.38 -18.58
N GLY A 40 -12.84 7.58 -19.66
CA GLY A 40 -12.53 8.92 -20.17
C GLY A 40 -13.64 9.59 -20.96
N GLU A 41 -14.61 8.82 -21.47
CA GLU A 41 -15.74 9.31 -22.28
C GLU A 41 -16.99 9.60 -21.44
N HIS A 42 -17.00 9.26 -20.13
CA HIS A 42 -18.19 9.36 -19.28
C HIS A 42 -17.92 10.11 -17.98
N PHE A 43 -18.96 10.69 -17.41
CA PHE A 43 -18.96 11.25 -16.07
C PHE A 43 -19.51 10.24 -15.06
N PHE A 44 -18.97 10.24 -13.85
CA PHE A 44 -19.39 9.37 -12.76
C PHE A 44 -19.55 10.19 -11.47
N GLU A 45 -20.49 9.79 -10.63
CA GLU A 45 -20.46 10.18 -9.23
C GLU A 45 -19.27 9.48 -8.55
N MET A 46 -18.22 10.23 -8.22
CA MET A 46 -16.95 9.66 -7.74
C MET A 46 -17.10 8.86 -6.44
N SER A 47 -18.01 9.26 -5.57
CA SER A 47 -18.29 8.52 -4.33
C SER A 47 -18.94 7.16 -4.60
N GLU A 48 -19.83 7.08 -5.58
CA GLU A 48 -20.45 5.84 -6.03
C GLU A 48 -19.44 4.96 -6.76
N LEU A 49 -18.68 5.52 -7.70
CA LEU A 49 -17.67 4.79 -8.44
C LEU A 49 -16.67 4.11 -7.48
N VAL A 50 -16.13 4.86 -6.53
CA VAL A 50 -15.17 4.32 -5.55
C VAL A 50 -15.78 3.22 -4.69
N LYS A 51 -17.02 3.42 -4.22
CA LYS A 51 -17.71 2.45 -3.37
C LYS A 51 -18.03 1.16 -4.14
N GLU A 52 -18.64 1.28 -5.31
CA GLU A 52 -19.11 0.10 -6.07
C GLU A 52 -17.93 -0.69 -6.66
N THR A 53 -16.90 -0.02 -7.19
CA THR A 53 -15.69 -0.70 -7.63
C THR A 53 -14.96 -1.38 -6.48
N GLY A 54 -14.89 -0.73 -5.30
CA GLY A 54 -14.35 -1.33 -4.08
C GLY A 54 -15.09 -2.60 -3.68
N SER A 55 -16.42 -2.55 -3.60
CA SER A 55 -17.27 -3.70 -3.27
C SER A 55 -17.15 -4.84 -4.29
N TYR A 56 -17.07 -4.52 -5.58
CA TYR A 56 -16.87 -5.50 -6.63
C TYR A 56 -15.55 -6.24 -6.48
N LEU A 57 -14.45 -5.51 -6.28
CA LEU A 57 -13.13 -6.10 -6.08
C LEU A 57 -13.05 -6.91 -4.77
N ALA A 58 -13.68 -6.43 -3.70
CA ALA A 58 -13.74 -7.15 -2.43
C ALA A 58 -14.39 -8.53 -2.59
N GLY A 59 -15.48 -8.61 -3.35
CA GLY A 59 -16.13 -9.87 -3.68
C GLY A 59 -15.25 -10.82 -4.48
N LEU A 60 -14.50 -10.32 -5.47
CA LEU A 60 -13.56 -11.12 -6.26
C LEU A 60 -12.38 -11.64 -5.43
N LEU A 61 -11.86 -10.82 -4.52
CA LEU A 61 -10.68 -11.12 -3.72
C LEU A 61 -11.00 -11.80 -2.39
N GLN A 62 -12.29 -12.00 -2.08
CA GLN A 62 -12.77 -12.61 -0.85
C GLN A 62 -12.24 -11.92 0.41
N VAL A 63 -12.19 -10.58 0.37
CA VAL A 63 -11.84 -9.70 1.49
C VAL A 63 -13.03 -8.84 1.90
N GLU A 64 -12.95 -8.16 3.05
CA GLU A 64 -14.09 -7.39 3.54
C GLU A 64 -14.34 -6.11 2.74
N ASP A 65 -13.27 -5.40 2.32
CA ASP A 65 -13.38 -4.17 1.51
C ASP A 65 -12.09 -3.89 0.75
N THR A 66 -12.16 -3.03 -0.26
CA THR A 66 -11.01 -2.59 -1.05
C THR A 66 -11.07 -1.09 -1.37
N GLN A 67 -9.90 -0.50 -1.62
CA GLN A 67 -9.74 0.88 -2.06
C GLN A 67 -8.72 0.97 -3.18
N ILE A 68 -9.12 1.54 -4.32
CA ILE A 68 -8.17 1.91 -5.39
C ILE A 68 -7.54 3.25 -5.03
N VAL A 69 -6.22 3.33 -5.15
CA VAL A 69 -5.41 4.52 -4.87
C VAL A 69 -4.51 4.84 -6.06
N SER A 70 -3.89 6.02 -6.08
CA SER A 70 -3.09 6.48 -7.22
C SER A 70 -1.80 5.67 -7.44
N SER A 71 -1.26 5.04 -6.40
CA SER A 71 -0.08 4.18 -6.45
C SER A 71 0.02 3.31 -5.20
N ALA A 72 0.86 2.28 -5.19
CA ALA A 72 1.16 1.52 -3.98
C ALA A 72 1.79 2.41 -2.89
N SER A 73 2.67 3.35 -3.27
CA SER A 73 3.25 4.33 -2.34
C SER A 73 2.18 5.20 -1.67
N ALA A 74 1.20 5.68 -2.44
CA ALA A 74 0.04 6.38 -1.88
C ALA A 74 -0.80 5.45 -0.97
N GLY A 75 -0.89 4.17 -1.31
CA GLY A 75 -1.53 3.15 -0.49
C GLY A 75 -0.88 3.00 0.88
N ILE A 76 0.45 2.98 0.95
CA ILE A 76 1.19 2.95 2.22
C ILE A 76 0.89 4.22 3.03
N ALA A 77 1.06 5.40 2.44
CA ALA A 77 0.84 6.68 3.13
C ALA A 77 -0.62 6.81 3.63
N GLN A 78 -1.60 6.45 2.81
CA GLN A 78 -3.01 6.48 3.19
C GLN A 78 -3.37 5.43 4.25
N SER A 79 -2.76 4.24 4.21
CA SER A 79 -2.96 3.20 5.22
C SER A 79 -2.42 3.64 6.58
N VAL A 80 -1.21 4.18 6.62
CA VAL A 80 -0.61 4.75 7.83
C VAL A 80 -1.48 5.89 8.37
N ALA A 81 -1.88 6.83 7.51
CA ALA A 81 -2.76 7.94 7.92
C ALA A 81 -4.13 7.45 8.40
N GLY A 82 -4.70 6.43 7.77
CA GLY A 82 -5.95 5.82 8.17
C GLY A 82 -5.88 5.22 9.57
N ILE A 83 -4.86 4.43 9.83
CA ILE A 83 -4.64 3.81 11.14
C ILE A 83 -4.40 4.87 12.23
N ILE A 84 -3.55 5.87 11.99
CA ILE A 84 -3.30 6.95 12.94
C ILE A 84 -4.57 7.77 13.18
N GLY A 85 -5.29 8.09 12.12
CA GLY A 85 -6.49 8.93 12.17
C GLY A 85 -7.74 8.24 12.72
N GLN A 86 -7.83 6.92 12.66
CA GLN A 86 -8.96 6.10 13.14
C GLN A 86 -10.34 6.67 12.74
N GLY A 87 -10.50 7.05 11.48
CA GLY A 87 -11.73 7.65 10.97
C GLY A 87 -11.94 9.12 11.34
N SER A 88 -10.95 9.79 11.95
CA SER A 88 -11.03 11.21 12.30
C SER A 88 -10.85 12.10 11.07
N ALA A 89 -11.89 12.87 10.72
CA ALA A 89 -11.78 13.92 9.71
C ALA A 89 -10.77 15.01 10.10
N TYR A 90 -10.53 15.21 11.39
CA TYR A 90 -9.51 16.17 11.86
C TYR A 90 -8.11 15.79 11.38
N HIS A 91 -7.77 14.49 11.37
CA HIS A 91 -6.48 14.02 10.88
C HIS A 91 -6.30 14.25 9.37
N VAL A 92 -7.37 14.19 8.57
CA VAL A 92 -7.31 14.50 7.13
C VAL A 92 -6.79 15.92 6.88
N TYR A 93 -7.23 16.86 7.70
CA TYR A 93 -6.83 18.28 7.59
C TYR A 93 -5.54 18.61 8.36
N HIS A 94 -5.18 17.81 9.33
CA HIS A 94 -4.04 18.02 10.24
C HIS A 94 -3.22 16.75 10.43
N PRO A 95 -2.60 16.19 9.39
CA PRO A 95 -1.94 14.87 9.45
C PRO A 95 -0.74 14.85 10.41
N TYR A 96 -0.13 15.99 10.69
CA TYR A 96 1.02 16.11 11.60
C TYR A 96 0.67 16.69 12.97
N THR A 97 -0.60 16.65 13.35
CA THR A 97 -1.04 17.17 14.64
C THR A 97 -0.41 16.43 15.82
N LYS A 98 0.06 17.16 16.83
CA LYS A 98 0.57 16.59 18.08
C LYS A 98 -0.53 16.08 19.05
N LYS A 99 -1.80 16.28 18.69
CA LYS A 99 -2.93 15.80 19.51
C LYS A 99 -3.12 14.28 19.41
N ILE A 100 -2.59 13.65 18.38
CA ILE A 100 -2.61 12.20 18.20
C ILE A 100 -1.18 11.73 18.46
N THR A 101 -0.99 10.92 19.48
CA THR A 101 0.33 10.44 19.93
C THR A 101 0.67 9.08 19.32
N LYS A 102 -0.32 8.19 19.11
CA LYS A 102 -0.09 6.89 18.46
C LYS A 102 0.30 7.07 17.00
N ARG A 103 1.60 7.10 16.74
CA ARG A 103 2.18 7.37 15.42
C ARG A 103 3.33 6.46 15.03
N GLU A 104 3.83 5.67 15.96
CA GLU A 104 4.92 4.76 15.68
C GLU A 104 4.46 3.63 14.77
N ILE A 105 5.20 3.42 13.70
CA ILE A 105 5.02 2.31 12.76
C ILE A 105 6.26 1.44 12.86
N ILE A 106 6.09 0.28 13.47
CA ILE A 106 7.19 -0.67 13.64
C ILE A 106 7.47 -1.36 12.31
N LEU A 107 8.72 -1.38 11.91
CA LEU A 107 9.19 -1.94 10.65
C LEU A 107 10.45 -2.78 10.89
N PRO A 108 10.54 -4.05 10.44
CA PRO A 108 11.79 -4.78 10.49
C PRO A 108 12.90 -3.98 9.79
N LYS A 109 14.05 -3.81 10.45
CA LYS A 109 15.14 -2.96 9.92
C LYS A 109 15.59 -3.36 8.52
N GLY A 110 15.62 -4.65 8.21
CA GLY A 110 15.94 -5.15 6.87
C GLY A 110 14.86 -4.89 5.82
N HIS A 111 13.71 -4.33 6.23
CA HIS A 111 12.61 -3.90 5.36
C HIS A 111 12.60 -2.38 5.13
N ASN A 112 13.40 -1.61 5.86
CA ASN A 112 13.56 -0.17 5.61
C ASN A 112 14.52 0.03 4.44
N VAL A 113 14.00 0.03 3.24
CA VAL A 113 14.75 0.03 1.98
C VAL A 113 14.35 1.21 1.09
N ASP A 114 15.27 1.57 0.20
CA ASP A 114 15.02 2.50 -0.91
C ASP A 114 14.88 1.70 -2.21
N TYR A 115 13.74 1.84 -2.85
CA TYR A 115 13.44 1.27 -4.17
C TYR A 115 13.14 2.37 -5.22
N GLY A 116 13.79 3.53 -5.08
CA GLY A 116 13.57 4.77 -5.82
C GLY A 116 12.85 5.83 -4.98
N THR A 117 12.30 5.43 -3.84
CA THR A 117 11.83 6.27 -2.73
C THR A 117 11.96 5.46 -1.45
N PRO A 118 12.58 5.99 -0.38
CA PRO A 118 12.66 5.32 0.90
C PRO A 118 11.29 5.02 1.50
N VAL A 119 11.12 3.85 2.09
CA VAL A 119 9.85 3.43 2.74
C VAL A 119 9.43 4.42 3.81
N GLU A 120 10.35 4.93 4.60
CA GLU A 120 10.10 5.90 5.66
C GLU A 120 9.41 7.16 5.17
N VAL A 121 9.72 7.63 3.95
CA VAL A 121 9.06 8.82 3.35
C VAL A 121 7.54 8.62 3.23
N MET A 122 7.11 7.41 2.84
CA MET A 122 5.67 7.11 2.73
C MET A 122 4.99 7.01 4.08
N VAL A 123 5.68 6.46 5.08
CA VAL A 123 5.21 6.42 6.47
C VAL A 123 5.07 7.84 7.02
N GLU A 124 6.08 8.69 6.83
CA GLU A 124 6.07 10.10 7.27
C GLU A 124 4.99 10.93 6.56
N GLN A 125 4.76 10.70 5.26
CA GLN A 125 3.67 11.35 4.54
C GLN A 125 2.30 11.02 5.16
N GLY A 126 2.13 9.80 5.68
CA GLY A 126 0.94 9.40 6.45
C GLY A 126 0.88 9.99 7.86
N GLY A 127 1.91 10.72 8.30
CA GLY A 127 2.05 11.27 9.63
C GLY A 127 2.60 10.28 10.66
N GLY A 128 3.12 9.14 10.21
CA GLY A 128 3.76 8.13 11.05
C GLY A 128 5.23 8.43 11.32
N GLN A 129 5.80 7.71 12.27
CA GLN A 129 7.22 7.67 12.59
C GLN A 129 7.69 6.23 12.51
N VAL A 130 8.75 5.96 11.75
CA VAL A 130 9.31 4.62 11.65
C VAL A 130 10.07 4.26 12.93
N VAL A 131 9.78 3.09 13.48
CA VAL A 131 10.53 2.46 14.57
C VAL A 131 11.10 1.16 14.03
N GLU A 132 12.42 1.10 13.86
CA GLU A 132 13.08 -0.08 13.33
C GLU A 132 13.19 -1.18 14.40
N ALA A 133 12.79 -2.41 14.03
CA ALA A 133 12.92 -3.61 14.87
C ALA A 133 13.99 -4.56 14.35
N GLY A 134 14.74 -5.16 15.26
CA GLY A 134 15.78 -6.12 14.94
C GLY A 134 16.99 -5.50 14.25
N TYR A 135 17.58 -6.27 13.35
CA TYR A 135 18.82 -5.93 12.65
C TYR A 135 18.62 -5.95 11.13
N ALA A 136 19.56 -5.39 10.39
CA ALA A 136 19.48 -5.35 8.93
C ALA A 136 19.30 -6.72 8.26
N ASN A 137 19.78 -7.79 8.89
CA ASN A 137 19.79 -9.16 8.36
C ASN A 137 18.99 -10.16 9.21
N MET A 138 18.33 -9.71 10.27
CA MET A 138 17.55 -10.60 11.16
C MET A 138 16.50 -9.82 11.94
N CYS A 139 15.26 -10.32 11.93
CA CYS A 139 14.22 -9.86 12.82
C CYS A 139 13.35 -11.06 13.24
N THR A 140 13.13 -11.21 14.54
CA THR A 140 12.29 -12.24 15.14
C THR A 140 11.03 -11.61 15.73
N PRO A 141 9.99 -12.38 16.10
CA PRO A 141 8.84 -11.88 16.86
C PRO A 141 9.23 -11.05 18.08
N ASP A 142 10.17 -11.55 18.90
CA ASP A 142 10.65 -10.84 20.11
C ASP A 142 11.22 -9.46 19.79
N HIS A 143 11.87 -9.30 18.63
CA HIS A 143 12.39 -8.00 18.21
C HIS A 143 11.26 -7.00 17.90
N LEU A 144 10.13 -7.46 17.35
CA LEU A 144 8.95 -6.59 17.18
C LEU A 144 8.35 -6.23 18.54
N GLU A 145 8.16 -7.22 19.42
CA GLU A 145 7.57 -7.01 20.75
C GLU A 145 8.35 -6.00 21.59
N MET A 146 9.71 -6.08 21.56
CA MET A 146 10.57 -5.13 22.28
C MET A 146 10.37 -3.67 21.86
N MET A 147 9.86 -3.43 20.65
CA MET A 147 9.68 -2.06 20.11
C MET A 147 8.27 -1.52 20.32
N ILE A 148 7.32 -2.35 20.80
CA ILE A 148 5.94 -1.91 21.03
C ILE A 148 5.86 -1.01 22.24
N THR A 149 5.25 0.16 22.06
CA THR A 149 4.98 1.17 23.10
C THR A 149 3.51 1.60 23.07
N GLU A 150 3.11 2.47 23.98
CA GLU A 150 1.76 3.07 23.98
C GLU A 150 1.53 3.99 22.76
N GLU A 151 2.61 4.44 22.11
CA GLU A 151 2.56 5.29 20.91
C GLU A 151 2.55 4.49 19.60
N THR A 152 2.68 3.16 19.69
CA THR A 152 2.65 2.28 18.51
C THR A 152 1.25 2.24 17.90
N ALA A 153 1.17 2.55 16.61
CA ALA A 153 -0.06 2.56 15.82
C ALA A 153 -0.25 1.29 14.99
N ALA A 154 0.82 0.75 14.40
CA ALA A 154 0.77 -0.42 13.52
C ALA A 154 2.15 -1.09 13.39
N ILE A 155 2.13 -2.32 12.86
CA ILE A 155 3.31 -2.97 12.29
C ILE A 155 3.20 -2.90 10.76
N LEU A 156 4.30 -2.54 10.09
CA LEU A 156 4.43 -2.53 8.63
C LEU A 156 5.43 -3.61 8.19
N TYR A 157 5.01 -4.49 7.30
CA TYR A 157 5.85 -5.54 6.72
C TYR A 157 5.99 -5.31 5.22
N ILE A 158 7.22 -5.26 4.71
CA ILE A 158 7.48 -5.07 3.27
C ILE A 158 7.85 -6.41 2.64
N LYS A 159 6.99 -6.89 1.75
CA LYS A 159 7.26 -8.08 0.94
C LYS A 159 7.76 -7.64 -0.43
N SER A 160 9.07 -7.67 -0.60
CA SER A 160 9.73 -7.23 -1.82
C SER A 160 11.09 -7.92 -1.99
N HIS A 161 11.53 -8.06 -3.24
CA HIS A 161 12.88 -8.53 -3.55
C HIS A 161 13.99 -7.51 -3.17
N HIS A 162 13.63 -6.28 -2.86
CA HIS A 162 14.58 -5.29 -2.34
C HIS A 162 14.87 -5.47 -0.85
N THR A 163 14.00 -6.17 -0.12
CA THR A 163 14.12 -6.36 1.33
C THR A 163 14.85 -7.65 1.68
N VAL A 164 15.45 -7.67 2.86
CA VAL A 164 15.99 -8.92 3.40
C VAL A 164 14.83 -9.80 3.86
N GLN A 165 14.74 -11.00 3.32
CA GLN A 165 13.71 -11.98 3.68
C GLN A 165 14.28 -13.16 4.48
N LYS A 166 15.57 -13.48 4.28
CA LYS A 166 16.25 -14.54 5.04
C LYS A 166 16.45 -14.12 6.49
N SER A 167 16.11 -15.00 7.43
CA SER A 167 16.19 -14.75 8.88
C SER A 167 15.31 -13.60 9.37
N MET A 168 14.26 -13.27 8.62
CA MET A 168 13.18 -12.41 9.04
C MET A 168 11.98 -13.26 9.46
N LEU A 169 11.22 -12.76 10.43
CA LEU A 169 9.93 -13.35 10.76
C LEU A 169 9.03 -13.41 9.51
N SER A 170 8.11 -14.36 9.48
CA SER A 170 7.10 -14.48 8.43
C SER A 170 5.99 -13.44 8.62
N VAL A 171 5.18 -13.21 7.57
CA VAL A 171 3.97 -12.38 7.67
C VAL A 171 3.02 -12.91 8.76
N GLN A 172 2.87 -14.24 8.86
CA GLN A 172 2.02 -14.86 9.87
C GLN A 172 2.52 -14.60 11.31
N GLU A 173 3.83 -14.66 11.55
CA GLU A 173 4.41 -14.33 12.85
C GLU A 173 4.25 -12.83 13.16
N ALA A 174 4.43 -11.96 12.16
CA ALA A 174 4.19 -10.52 12.33
C ALA A 174 2.73 -10.22 12.66
N ALA A 175 1.77 -10.93 12.01
CA ALA A 175 0.36 -10.82 12.32
C ALA A 175 0.03 -11.29 13.75
N ALA A 176 0.64 -12.40 14.18
CA ALA A 176 0.45 -12.90 15.53
C ALA A 176 0.91 -11.90 16.60
N VAL A 177 2.09 -11.29 16.44
CA VAL A 177 2.59 -10.24 17.32
C VAL A 177 1.68 -9.03 17.30
N ALA A 178 1.31 -8.52 16.12
CA ALA A 178 0.43 -7.36 16.00
C ALA A 178 -0.89 -7.59 16.74
N HIS A 179 -1.56 -8.70 16.48
CA HIS A 179 -2.87 -8.99 17.07
C HIS A 179 -2.81 -9.27 18.57
N GLN A 180 -1.71 -9.83 19.10
CA GLN A 180 -1.52 -9.99 20.53
C GLN A 180 -1.51 -8.65 21.27
N HIS A 181 -1.14 -7.56 20.60
CA HIS A 181 -1.08 -6.21 21.13
C HIS A 181 -2.20 -5.29 20.61
N ASP A 182 -3.27 -5.85 20.03
CA ASP A 182 -4.38 -5.09 19.44
C ASP A 182 -3.93 -4.07 18.36
N LEU A 183 -2.83 -4.38 17.67
CA LEU A 183 -2.29 -3.57 16.59
C LEU A 183 -2.65 -4.17 15.21
N PRO A 184 -2.90 -3.34 14.19
CA PRO A 184 -3.04 -3.84 12.82
C PRO A 184 -1.68 -4.15 12.19
N LEU A 185 -1.66 -5.19 11.33
CA LEU A 185 -0.57 -5.48 10.41
C LEU A 185 -0.88 -4.93 9.02
N ILE A 186 -0.04 -4.04 8.54
CA ILE A 186 -0.03 -3.56 7.15
C ILE A 186 1.05 -4.32 6.39
N VAL A 187 0.71 -4.92 5.25
CA VAL A 187 1.67 -5.59 4.37
C VAL A 187 1.77 -4.83 3.05
N ASP A 188 2.96 -4.33 2.73
CA ASP A 188 3.26 -3.87 1.37
C ASP A 188 3.68 -5.07 0.52
N ALA A 189 2.82 -5.48 -0.37
CA ALA A 189 3.00 -6.54 -1.35
C ALA A 189 3.00 -5.99 -2.80
N ALA A 190 3.47 -4.75 -2.98
CA ALA A 190 3.42 -4.08 -4.28
C ALA A 190 4.16 -4.82 -5.39
N ALA A 191 5.16 -5.66 -5.05
CA ALA A 191 5.92 -6.45 -6.00
C ALA A 191 5.33 -7.84 -6.27
N GLU A 192 4.35 -8.26 -5.49
CA GLU A 192 3.77 -9.60 -5.53
C GLU A 192 2.59 -9.69 -6.51
N GLU A 193 2.36 -10.89 -7.03
CA GLU A 193 1.26 -11.18 -7.98
C GLU A 193 0.11 -11.96 -7.33
N ASP A 194 0.35 -12.59 -6.18
CA ASP A 194 -0.67 -13.29 -5.40
C ASP A 194 -1.48 -12.32 -4.55
N LEU A 195 -2.74 -12.14 -4.91
CA LEU A 195 -3.67 -11.20 -4.27
C LEU A 195 -4.39 -11.79 -3.04
N PHE A 196 -4.17 -13.06 -2.68
CA PHE A 196 -4.94 -13.77 -1.66
C PHE A 196 -4.12 -14.10 -0.42
N THR A 197 -2.88 -14.53 -0.59
CA THR A 197 -2.05 -15.14 0.47
C THR A 197 -1.90 -14.24 1.70
N TYR A 198 -1.60 -12.98 1.56
CA TYR A 198 -1.24 -12.13 2.72
C TYR A 198 -2.43 -11.83 3.63
N SER A 199 -3.64 -11.66 3.07
CA SER A 199 -4.87 -11.53 3.86
C SER A 199 -5.17 -12.82 4.63
N GLN A 200 -4.94 -13.98 4.01
CA GLN A 200 -5.12 -15.29 4.67
C GLN A 200 -4.09 -15.56 5.76
N LEU A 201 -2.88 -14.97 5.65
CA LEU A 201 -1.83 -15.02 6.67
C LEU A 201 -2.05 -14.07 7.84
N GLY A 202 -3.15 -13.31 7.83
CA GLY A 202 -3.56 -12.44 8.93
C GLY A 202 -3.22 -10.97 8.75
N ALA A 203 -2.79 -10.51 7.58
CA ALA A 203 -2.64 -9.08 7.32
C ALA A 203 -4.00 -8.37 7.38
N ASP A 204 -4.05 -7.25 8.08
CA ASP A 204 -5.26 -6.44 8.21
C ASP A 204 -5.48 -5.51 7.02
N LEU A 205 -4.38 -5.02 6.46
CA LEU A 205 -4.32 -4.30 5.19
C LEU A 205 -3.19 -4.86 4.33
N VAL A 206 -3.46 -5.05 3.05
CA VAL A 206 -2.44 -5.43 2.05
C VAL A 206 -2.47 -4.44 0.90
N ILE A 207 -1.29 -4.01 0.47
CA ILE A 207 -1.12 -2.99 -0.57
C ILE A 207 -0.45 -3.62 -1.78
N TYR A 208 -1.09 -3.50 -2.95
CA TYR A 208 -0.57 -3.98 -4.22
C TYR A 208 -0.36 -2.84 -5.22
N SER A 209 0.57 -3.04 -6.15
CA SER A 209 0.69 -2.19 -7.32
C SER A 209 -0.19 -2.73 -8.45
N GLY A 210 -1.17 -1.95 -8.90
CA GLY A 210 -2.04 -2.33 -10.00
C GLY A 210 -1.29 -2.60 -11.31
N ALA A 211 -0.23 -1.86 -11.57
CA ALA A 211 0.60 -2.08 -12.75
C ALA A 211 1.45 -3.36 -12.67
N LYS A 212 1.76 -3.87 -11.46
CA LYS A 212 2.53 -5.11 -11.26
C LYS A 212 1.61 -6.31 -11.09
N ALA A 213 0.77 -6.30 -10.07
CA ALA A 213 -0.05 -7.43 -9.66
C ALA A 213 -1.06 -7.86 -10.73
N ILE A 214 -1.74 -6.90 -11.34
CA ILE A 214 -2.83 -7.15 -12.30
C ILE A 214 -2.57 -6.59 -13.70
N GLU A 215 -1.32 -6.20 -14.00
CA GLU A 215 -0.93 -5.65 -15.32
C GLU A 215 -1.84 -4.52 -15.82
N GLY A 216 -2.38 -3.77 -14.86
CA GLY A 216 -3.26 -2.63 -15.10
C GLY A 216 -2.49 -1.32 -15.30
N PRO A 217 -3.20 -0.19 -15.35
CA PRO A 217 -2.58 1.13 -15.35
C PRO A 217 -1.86 1.42 -14.03
N SER A 218 -1.09 2.51 -14.01
CA SER A 218 -0.44 2.97 -12.78
C SER A 218 -1.50 3.31 -11.74
N ALA A 219 -1.65 2.43 -10.76
CA ALA A 219 -2.57 2.53 -9.64
C ALA A 219 -2.05 1.68 -8.48
N GLY A 220 -2.61 1.87 -7.29
CA GLY A 220 -2.47 0.97 -6.16
C GLY A 220 -3.81 0.38 -5.76
N LEU A 221 -3.75 -0.74 -5.07
CA LEU A 221 -4.93 -1.40 -4.50
C LEU A 221 -4.63 -1.68 -3.02
N VAL A 222 -5.47 -1.19 -2.15
CA VAL A 222 -5.46 -1.51 -0.71
C VAL A 222 -6.64 -2.43 -0.44
N ILE A 223 -6.39 -3.59 0.13
CA ILE A 223 -7.40 -4.59 0.46
C ILE A 223 -7.31 -4.95 1.94
N GLY A 224 -8.38 -5.40 2.55
CA GLY A 224 -8.35 -5.92 3.91
C GLY A 224 -9.64 -5.72 4.71
N LYS A 225 -9.48 -5.50 6.01
CA LYS A 225 -10.60 -5.31 6.94
C LYS A 225 -11.35 -4.03 6.64
N LYS A 226 -12.66 -4.13 6.59
CA LYS A 226 -13.58 -3.03 6.22
C LYS A 226 -13.31 -1.75 7.01
N THR A 227 -13.20 -1.85 8.32
CA THR A 227 -12.94 -0.69 9.19
C THR A 227 -11.69 0.07 8.77
N TYR A 228 -10.60 -0.63 8.51
CA TYR A 228 -9.33 0.00 8.13
C TYR A 228 -9.40 0.56 6.70
N VAL A 229 -10.03 -0.15 5.76
CA VAL A 229 -10.22 0.35 4.39
C VAL A 229 -11.10 1.60 4.36
N GLU A 230 -12.14 1.68 5.19
CA GLU A 230 -12.96 2.90 5.35
C GLU A 230 -12.12 4.09 5.87
N TRP A 231 -11.19 3.84 6.80
CA TRP A 231 -10.26 4.87 7.28
C TRP A 231 -9.27 5.31 6.20
N VAL A 232 -8.75 4.37 5.40
CA VAL A 232 -7.92 4.68 4.23
C VAL A 232 -8.70 5.53 3.23
N ARG A 233 -9.94 5.15 2.93
CA ARG A 233 -10.83 5.88 2.00
C ARG A 233 -11.09 7.32 2.47
N LEU A 234 -11.22 7.54 3.77
CA LEU A 234 -11.35 8.89 4.33
C LEU A 234 -10.09 9.72 4.08
N GLN A 235 -8.91 9.14 4.26
CA GLN A 235 -7.62 9.83 4.07
C GLN A 235 -7.33 10.17 2.60
N SER A 236 -7.92 9.46 1.65
CA SER A 236 -7.79 9.78 0.22
C SER A 236 -8.32 11.17 -0.15
N LYS A 237 -9.05 11.83 0.74
CA LYS A 237 -9.47 13.24 0.57
C LYS A 237 -8.33 14.24 0.78
N GLY A 238 -7.24 13.82 1.40
CA GLY A 238 -6.07 14.66 1.70
C GLY A 238 -4.79 14.12 1.08
N ILE A 239 -4.36 12.93 1.48
CA ILE A 239 -3.07 12.34 1.12
C ILE A 239 -3.19 11.49 -0.15
N GLY A 240 -2.31 11.71 -1.13
CA GLY A 240 -2.21 10.88 -2.33
C GLY A 240 -3.44 10.91 -3.25
N ARG A 241 -4.18 12.02 -3.23
CA ARG A 241 -5.34 12.25 -4.09
C ARG A 241 -4.93 12.51 -5.54
#